data_e0ffea5a9e1e505800526754d6213030
#
_entry.id   e0ffea5a9e1e505800526754d6213030
#
_cell.length_a   1.000
_cell.length_b   1.000
_cell.length_c   1.000
_cell.angle_alpha   90.00
_cell.angle_beta   90.00
_cell.angle_gamma   90.00
#
_symmetry.space_group_name_H-M   'P 1'
#
loop_
_entity.id
_entity.type
_entity.pdbx_description
1 polymer ?
#
loop_
_entity_poly.entity_id
_entity_poly.type
_entity_poly.pdbx_seq_one_letter_code
_entity_poly.pdbx_strand_id
1 'polypeptide(L)'
;MRATGHARPGNLGAMDHQGQVDRNSSGKPAEHDVDRAIARLARLQHGRVARRQLIALGLAPDTIDYRLSRSRLHQVYVGVYAVGHDAATREGRWMAAVLAGGESAALSHRDAAALWGIRPSSRSLIEVTTPRRQHPRRGIQFHRSSLPPDEVTTKDGIPVTTVPRTLFDLATVLRPRQLERALNEAEIRHLWDELSLPDLLRRYPRRAGSCAVRAVLEAWNAGAKTIRSDLELEFLEFVDAAGLPEPKLNDDVEGFEVDAVWRRERVVVELDSRTFHLTAAAFEQDRERDRILQAAGWRPIRVTSKQLRHAPDRLQADLRWLLCPATLAA
;
A
#
# COMPACT_ATOMS: atom_id res chain seq x y z
N MET A 1 58.22 80.25 -22.11
CA MET A 1 59.41 80.33 -21.19
C MET A 1 59.59 78.96 -20.58
N ARG A 2 60.68 78.32 -20.95
CA ARG A 2 61.43 77.26 -20.23
C ARG A 2 60.64 76.12 -19.61
N ALA A 3 60.76 74.86 -20.05
CA ALA A 3 61.93 73.99 -20.18
C ALA A 3 61.90 72.91 -19.11
N THR A 4 62.05 71.71 -19.58
CA THR A 4 62.87 70.57 -19.13
C THR A 4 62.20 69.68 -18.11
N GLY A 5 62.26 68.40 -18.19
CA GLY A 5 63.08 67.49 -18.94
C GLY A 5 62.80 66.04 -18.47
N HIS A 6 63.12 65.17 -19.37
CA HIS A 6 63.70 63.83 -19.26
C HIS A 6 63.34 62.89 -18.07
N ALA A 7 62.79 61.68 -18.32
CA ALA A 7 63.53 60.44 -18.55
C ALA A 7 62.61 59.23 -18.75
N ARG A 8 62.87 58.42 -19.77
CA ARG A 8 62.56 56.98 -19.90
C ARG A 8 63.71 56.22 -19.20
N PRO A 9 63.65 54.89 -18.90
CA PRO A 9 62.94 53.82 -19.54
C PRO A 9 62.42 52.69 -18.57
N GLY A 10 61.77 51.67 -19.12
CA GLY A 10 61.54 50.41 -18.43
C GLY A 10 60.45 49.55 -19.08
N ASN A 11 60.85 48.87 -20.09
CA ASN A 11 60.09 47.84 -20.78
C ASN A 11 60.02 46.54 -19.94
N LEU A 12 58.86 46.01 -19.60
CA LEU A 12 58.70 44.62 -19.20
C LEU A 12 57.25 44.09 -19.54
N GLY A 13 57.26 43.10 -20.32
CA GLY A 13 56.29 42.30 -20.99
C GLY A 13 54.91 42.17 -20.37
N ALA A 14 53.92 42.51 -21.15
CA ALA A 14 52.54 42.01 -20.98
C ALA A 14 52.46 40.60 -21.48
N MET A 15 52.30 39.65 -20.61
CA MET A 15 51.79 38.31 -20.96
C MET A 15 50.26 38.34 -20.96
N ASP A 16 49.71 38.33 -22.15
CA ASP A 16 48.32 38.01 -22.41
C ASP A 16 48.05 36.59 -21.96
N HIS A 17 47.36 36.42 -20.83
CA HIS A 17 46.64 35.21 -20.51
C HIS A 17 45.20 35.38 -20.99
N GLN A 18 44.95 35.06 -22.26
CA GLN A 18 43.65 34.71 -22.73
C GLN A 18 43.19 33.47 -21.96
N GLY A 19 42.34 33.67 -20.94
CA GLY A 19 41.57 32.65 -20.31
C GLY A 19 40.60 32.03 -21.32
N GLN A 20 41.02 30.95 -21.94
CA GLN A 20 40.18 30.10 -22.75
C GLN A 20 39.16 29.45 -21.82
N VAL A 21 37.96 30.01 -21.80
CA VAL A 21 36.78 29.39 -21.15
C VAL A 21 36.44 28.18 -21.97
N ASP A 22 36.89 27.01 -21.53
CA ASP A 22 36.46 25.72 -22.03
C ASP A 22 34.95 25.57 -21.84
N ARG A 23 34.18 26.02 -22.84
CA ARG A 23 32.77 25.70 -23.04
C ARG A 23 32.69 24.41 -23.81
N ASN A 24 33.04 23.29 -23.19
CA ASN A 24 32.58 21.98 -23.66
C ASN A 24 32.86 20.87 -22.65
N SER A 25 32.09 20.86 -21.54
CA SER A 25 31.97 19.65 -20.74
C SER A 25 30.47 19.29 -20.57
N SER A 26 29.79 19.08 -21.71
CA SER A 26 28.68 18.15 -21.73
C SER A 26 29.25 16.74 -21.58
N GLY A 27 29.90 16.48 -20.45
CA GLY A 27 30.56 15.23 -20.15
C GLY A 27 29.54 14.09 -20.08
N LYS A 28 29.67 13.13 -21.00
CA LYS A 28 29.09 11.80 -20.76
C LYS A 28 29.52 11.38 -19.36
N PRO A 29 28.56 10.94 -18.49
CA PRO A 29 28.90 10.49 -17.14
C PRO A 29 30.02 9.43 -17.25
N ALA A 30 31.00 9.50 -16.35
CA ALA A 30 32.10 8.53 -16.37
C ALA A 30 31.51 7.12 -16.31
N GLU A 31 32.06 6.18 -17.06
CA GLU A 31 31.53 4.79 -17.15
C GLU A 31 31.30 4.18 -15.76
N HIS A 32 32.14 4.52 -14.81
CA HIS A 32 32.06 4.11 -13.42
C HIS A 32 30.82 4.69 -12.69
N ASP A 33 30.35 5.89 -13.04
CA ASP A 33 29.17 6.50 -12.47
C ASP A 33 27.89 5.83 -13.00
N VAL A 34 27.90 5.46 -14.27
CA VAL A 34 26.81 4.70 -14.90
C VAL A 34 26.70 3.31 -14.29
N ASP A 35 27.82 2.62 -14.05
CA ASP A 35 27.82 1.29 -13.42
C ASP A 35 27.27 1.36 -11.97
N ARG A 36 27.65 2.38 -11.22
CA ARG A 36 27.08 2.63 -9.89
C ARG A 36 25.57 2.90 -9.95
N ALA A 37 25.10 3.69 -10.91
CA ALA A 37 23.68 3.96 -11.11
C ALA A 37 22.89 2.68 -11.47
N ILE A 38 23.43 1.83 -12.35
CA ILE A 38 22.83 0.55 -12.70
C ILE A 38 22.76 -0.37 -11.48
N ALA A 39 23.83 -0.47 -10.70
CA ALA A 39 23.87 -1.31 -9.50
C ALA A 39 22.87 -0.83 -8.44
N ARG A 40 22.71 0.49 -8.29
CA ARG A 40 21.70 1.09 -7.40
C ARG A 40 20.27 0.79 -7.86
N LEU A 41 20.00 1.00 -9.15
CA LEU A 41 18.70 0.70 -9.75
C LEU A 41 18.36 -0.79 -9.61
N ALA A 42 19.30 -1.68 -9.94
CA ALA A 42 19.14 -3.12 -9.83
C ALA A 42 18.81 -3.55 -8.38
N ARG A 43 19.47 -2.96 -7.38
CA ARG A 43 19.17 -3.22 -5.97
C ARG A 43 17.73 -2.88 -5.61
N LEU A 44 17.22 -1.74 -6.07
CA LEU A 44 15.84 -1.31 -5.82
C LEU A 44 14.81 -2.18 -6.56
N GLN A 45 15.24 -2.88 -7.63
CA GLN A 45 14.40 -3.67 -8.52
C GLN A 45 14.73 -5.17 -8.48
N HIS A 46 15.16 -5.69 -7.34
CA HIS A 46 15.43 -7.14 -7.13
C HIS A 46 16.35 -7.73 -8.21
N GLY A 47 17.39 -7.00 -8.61
CA GLY A 47 18.35 -7.40 -9.60
C GLY A 47 17.86 -7.27 -11.06
N ARG A 48 16.75 -6.60 -11.30
CA ARG A 48 16.14 -6.49 -12.65
C ARG A 48 16.18 -5.06 -13.17
N VAL A 49 16.45 -4.90 -14.46
CA VAL A 49 16.44 -3.60 -15.14
C VAL A 49 15.83 -3.72 -16.54
N ALA A 50 15.15 -2.67 -16.99
CA ALA A 50 14.64 -2.61 -18.34
C ALA A 50 15.62 -1.87 -19.28
N ARG A 51 15.66 -2.25 -20.58
CA ARG A 51 16.50 -1.59 -21.61
C ARG A 51 16.27 -0.08 -21.64
N ARG A 52 15.01 0.37 -21.53
CA ARG A 52 14.67 1.80 -21.48
C ARG A 52 15.31 2.53 -20.29
N GLN A 53 15.43 1.88 -19.14
CA GLN A 53 16.07 2.45 -17.96
C GLN A 53 17.59 2.55 -18.15
N LEU A 54 18.21 1.55 -18.75
CA LEU A 54 19.63 1.58 -19.08
C LEU A 54 19.95 2.72 -20.07
N ILE A 55 19.11 2.90 -21.09
CA ILE A 55 19.22 4.01 -22.04
C ILE A 55 19.04 5.36 -21.32
N ALA A 56 18.07 5.48 -20.42
CA ALA A 56 17.86 6.70 -19.62
C ALA A 56 19.04 7.02 -18.70
N LEU A 57 19.78 5.99 -18.25
CA LEU A 57 21.04 6.16 -17.50
C LEU A 57 22.25 6.51 -18.38
N GLY A 58 22.06 6.66 -19.70
CA GLY A 58 23.09 7.07 -20.64
C GLY A 58 23.83 5.92 -21.35
N LEU A 59 23.39 4.66 -21.23
CA LEU A 59 24.00 3.57 -22.01
C LEU A 59 23.55 3.63 -23.47
N ALA A 60 24.53 3.57 -24.37
CA ALA A 60 24.25 3.35 -25.79
C ALA A 60 23.71 1.92 -26.03
N PRO A 61 22.83 1.72 -27.03
CA PRO A 61 22.32 0.41 -27.39
C PRO A 61 23.41 -0.66 -27.55
N ASP A 62 24.49 -0.33 -28.27
CA ASP A 62 25.60 -1.23 -28.50
C ASP A 62 26.36 -1.62 -27.22
N THR A 63 26.45 -0.71 -26.26
CA THR A 63 27.01 -0.98 -24.93
C THR A 63 26.17 -1.97 -24.15
N ILE A 64 24.83 -1.92 -24.28
CA ILE A 64 23.92 -2.88 -23.67
C ILE A 64 24.16 -4.26 -24.30
N ASP A 65 24.25 -4.33 -25.61
CA ASP A 65 24.44 -5.57 -26.35
C ASP A 65 25.85 -6.18 -26.09
N TYR A 66 26.88 -5.34 -25.95
CA TYR A 66 28.20 -5.76 -25.47
C TYR A 66 28.15 -6.34 -24.03
N ARG A 67 27.40 -5.71 -23.11
CA ARG A 67 27.25 -6.22 -21.73
C ARG A 67 26.51 -7.55 -21.70
N LEU A 68 25.56 -7.78 -22.59
CA LEU A 68 24.89 -9.07 -22.80
C LEU A 68 25.88 -10.13 -23.26
N SER A 69 26.73 -9.83 -24.28
CA SER A 69 27.73 -10.77 -24.79
C SER A 69 28.79 -11.13 -23.75
N ARG A 70 29.04 -10.25 -22.75
CA ARG A 70 29.99 -10.46 -21.65
C ARG A 70 29.34 -11.02 -20.37
N SER A 71 28.09 -11.48 -20.47
CA SER A 71 27.34 -12.02 -19.30
C SER A 71 27.28 -11.07 -18.09
N ARG A 72 27.44 -9.75 -18.32
CA ARG A 72 27.20 -8.73 -17.29
C ARG A 72 25.72 -8.42 -17.14
N LEU A 73 24.94 -8.68 -18.18
CA LEU A 73 23.48 -8.65 -18.23
C LEU A 73 23.00 -9.99 -18.78
N HIS A 74 21.91 -10.51 -18.21
CA HIS A 74 21.26 -11.74 -18.69
C HIS A 74 19.83 -11.41 -19.10
N GLN A 75 19.44 -11.78 -20.31
CA GLN A 75 18.09 -11.50 -20.80
C GLN A 75 17.06 -12.40 -20.10
N VAL A 76 16.13 -11.78 -19.36
CA VAL A 76 14.99 -12.47 -18.73
C VAL A 76 13.76 -12.43 -19.64
N TYR A 77 13.46 -11.25 -20.17
CA TYR A 77 12.46 -11.03 -21.23
C TYR A 77 13.04 -10.09 -22.29
N VAL A 78 12.41 -9.99 -23.44
CA VAL A 78 12.81 -9.01 -24.46
C VAL A 78 12.78 -7.60 -23.83
N GLY A 79 13.95 -6.97 -23.75
CA GLY A 79 14.12 -5.64 -23.15
C GLY A 79 14.11 -5.60 -21.63
N VAL A 80 14.21 -6.74 -20.95
CA VAL A 80 14.37 -6.84 -19.49
C VAL A 80 15.52 -7.78 -19.15
N TYR A 81 16.40 -7.32 -18.27
CA TYR A 81 17.65 -8.00 -17.95
C TYR A 81 17.83 -8.20 -16.44
N ALA A 82 18.52 -9.28 -16.08
CA ALA A 82 19.14 -9.44 -14.78
C ALA A 82 20.54 -8.83 -14.79
N VAL A 83 20.94 -8.19 -13.71
CA VAL A 83 22.26 -7.59 -13.52
C VAL A 83 23.13 -8.55 -12.70
N GLY A 84 24.29 -8.91 -13.20
CA GLY A 84 25.23 -9.81 -12.55
C GLY A 84 24.88 -11.28 -12.75
N HIS A 85 24.08 -11.87 -11.89
CA HIS A 85 23.67 -13.29 -11.98
C HIS A 85 22.15 -13.43 -12.16
N ASP A 86 21.71 -14.54 -12.72
CA ASP A 86 20.30 -14.79 -13.02
C ASP A 86 19.56 -15.54 -11.88
N ALA A 87 20.05 -15.48 -10.65
CA ALA A 87 19.31 -16.07 -9.52
C ALA A 87 17.96 -15.36 -9.35
N ALA A 88 16.89 -16.05 -9.72
CA ALA A 88 15.55 -15.50 -9.74
C ALA A 88 14.85 -15.72 -8.40
N THR A 89 14.90 -14.73 -7.51
CA THR A 89 13.96 -14.67 -6.37
C THR A 89 12.52 -14.53 -6.89
N ARG A 90 11.55 -14.76 -6.05
CA ARG A 90 10.13 -14.56 -6.37
C ARG A 90 9.86 -13.09 -6.76
N GLU A 91 10.39 -12.17 -5.97
CA GLU A 91 10.30 -10.72 -6.16
C GLU A 91 11.00 -10.30 -7.46
N GLY A 92 12.17 -10.86 -7.75
CA GLY A 92 12.87 -10.61 -9.01
C GLY A 92 12.09 -11.09 -10.24
N ARG A 93 11.36 -12.21 -10.14
CA ARG A 93 10.46 -12.66 -11.20
C ARG A 93 9.26 -11.72 -11.38
N TRP A 94 8.64 -11.27 -10.30
CA TRP A 94 7.54 -10.30 -10.33
C TRP A 94 7.99 -8.97 -10.93
N MET A 95 9.14 -8.44 -10.48
CA MET A 95 9.70 -7.21 -11.03
C MET A 95 10.00 -7.35 -12.53
N ALA A 96 10.60 -8.46 -12.96
CA ALA A 96 10.86 -8.71 -14.38
C ALA A 96 9.57 -8.72 -15.21
N ALA A 97 8.48 -9.32 -14.71
CA ALA A 97 7.20 -9.36 -15.38
C ALA A 97 6.56 -7.96 -15.47
N VAL A 98 6.62 -7.15 -14.40
CA VAL A 98 6.16 -5.76 -14.41
C VAL A 98 6.96 -4.92 -15.40
N LEU A 99 8.29 -5.00 -15.37
CA LEU A 99 9.16 -4.28 -16.31
C LEU A 99 8.87 -4.66 -17.76
N ALA A 100 8.54 -5.94 -18.01
CA ALA A 100 8.15 -6.43 -19.33
C ALA A 100 6.79 -5.90 -19.80
N GLY A 101 5.91 -5.54 -18.88
CA GLY A 101 4.61 -4.90 -19.13
C GLY A 101 4.71 -3.41 -19.50
N GLY A 102 5.86 -2.77 -19.27
CA GLY A 102 6.09 -1.36 -19.57
C GLY A 102 5.99 -0.44 -18.33
N GLU A 103 6.08 0.87 -18.54
CA GLU A 103 6.16 1.87 -17.45
C GLU A 103 4.89 1.96 -16.61
N SER A 104 3.74 1.76 -17.24
CA SER A 104 2.43 1.86 -16.56
C SER A 104 1.89 0.48 -16.17
N ALA A 105 2.75 -0.53 -16.06
CA ALA A 105 2.36 -1.88 -15.67
C ALA A 105 2.52 -2.06 -14.15
N ALA A 106 1.62 -2.83 -13.55
CA ALA A 106 1.66 -3.20 -12.15
C ALA A 106 1.36 -4.68 -11.95
N LEU A 107 1.97 -5.29 -10.95
CA LEU A 107 1.61 -6.61 -10.46
C LEU A 107 0.14 -6.58 -10.02
N SER A 108 -0.64 -7.60 -10.34
CA SER A 108 -2.08 -7.59 -10.12
C SER A 108 -2.65 -8.96 -9.76
N HIS A 109 -3.95 -9.01 -9.52
CA HIS A 109 -4.70 -10.25 -9.26
C HIS A 109 -4.05 -11.12 -8.16
N ARG A 110 -3.76 -12.41 -8.47
CA ARG A 110 -3.23 -13.37 -7.48
C ARG A 110 -1.82 -13.08 -7.03
N ASP A 111 -0.98 -12.54 -7.92
CA ASP A 111 0.41 -12.22 -7.56
C ASP A 111 0.50 -10.94 -6.72
N ALA A 112 -0.33 -9.94 -6.99
CA ALA A 112 -0.49 -8.80 -6.11
C ALA A 112 -1.01 -9.22 -4.74
N ALA A 113 -2.04 -10.08 -4.69
CA ALA A 113 -2.56 -10.62 -3.43
C ALA A 113 -1.48 -11.40 -2.65
N ALA A 114 -0.58 -12.09 -3.33
CA ALA A 114 0.53 -12.79 -2.71
C ALA A 114 1.61 -11.83 -2.19
N LEU A 115 1.90 -10.74 -2.90
CA LEU A 115 2.82 -9.69 -2.45
C LEU A 115 2.24 -8.94 -1.23
N TRP A 116 0.92 -8.71 -1.19
CA TRP A 116 0.24 -8.15 -0.03
C TRP A 116 0.12 -9.12 1.16
N GLY A 117 0.41 -10.42 0.97
CA GLY A 117 0.25 -11.45 1.98
C GLY A 117 -1.21 -11.88 2.20
N ILE A 118 -2.14 -11.38 1.39
CA ILE A 118 -3.58 -11.70 1.47
C ILE A 118 -3.82 -13.17 1.13
N ARG A 119 -3.12 -13.67 0.10
CA ARG A 119 -3.31 -15.03 -0.38
C ARG A 119 -2.06 -15.56 -1.06
N PRO A 120 -1.58 -16.79 -0.76
CA PRO A 120 -0.47 -17.37 -1.50
C PRO A 120 -0.85 -17.62 -2.96
N SER A 121 0.11 -17.44 -3.87
CA SER A 121 -0.01 -17.82 -5.27
C SER A 121 1.08 -18.85 -5.61
N SER A 122 0.67 -20.00 -6.14
CA SER A 122 1.57 -21.07 -6.60
C SER A 122 1.54 -21.23 -8.12
N ARG A 123 0.90 -20.30 -8.85
CA ARG A 123 0.78 -20.38 -10.31
C ARG A 123 2.11 -20.11 -10.99
N SER A 124 2.31 -20.78 -12.13
CA SER A 124 3.47 -20.56 -12.98
C SER A 124 3.41 -19.26 -13.79
N LEU A 125 2.20 -18.72 -14.01
CA LEU A 125 1.98 -17.46 -14.72
C LEU A 125 1.89 -16.31 -13.74
N ILE A 126 2.66 -15.25 -13.98
CA ILE A 126 2.65 -14.01 -13.21
C ILE A 126 1.62 -13.06 -13.82
N GLU A 127 0.70 -12.57 -13.00
CA GLU A 127 -0.40 -11.70 -13.42
C GLU A 127 0.00 -10.23 -13.34
N VAL A 128 -0.01 -9.54 -14.48
CA VAL A 128 0.38 -8.13 -14.63
C VAL A 128 -0.73 -7.38 -15.35
N THR A 129 -1.19 -6.27 -14.78
CA THR A 129 -2.13 -5.36 -15.44
C THR A 129 -1.37 -4.22 -16.10
N THR A 130 -1.78 -3.85 -17.32
CA THR A 130 -1.21 -2.73 -18.08
C THR A 130 -2.30 -2.09 -18.95
N PRO A 131 -2.30 -0.74 -19.14
CA PRO A 131 -3.25 -0.08 -20.02
C PRO A 131 -2.99 -0.35 -21.52
N ARG A 132 -1.76 -0.72 -21.85
CA ARG A 132 -1.36 -0.97 -23.25
C ARG A 132 -1.50 -2.45 -23.62
N ARG A 133 -1.86 -2.73 -24.87
CA ARG A 133 -1.85 -4.08 -25.40
C ARG A 133 -0.40 -4.60 -25.41
N GLN A 134 -0.19 -5.76 -24.83
CA GLN A 134 1.10 -6.45 -24.81
C GLN A 134 1.05 -7.70 -25.70
N HIS A 135 2.19 -8.01 -26.28
CA HIS A 135 2.37 -9.32 -26.92
C HIS A 135 2.48 -10.41 -25.85
N PRO A 136 1.95 -11.61 -26.11
CA PRO A 136 2.09 -12.74 -25.20
C PRO A 136 3.55 -12.99 -24.84
N ARG A 137 3.83 -13.26 -23.57
CA ARG A 137 5.17 -13.62 -23.09
C ARG A 137 5.08 -14.86 -22.21
N ARG A 138 6.02 -15.77 -22.38
CA ARG A 138 6.06 -17.00 -21.60
C ARG A 138 6.14 -16.64 -20.09
N GLY A 139 5.29 -17.25 -19.30
CA GLY A 139 5.28 -17.04 -17.84
C GLY A 139 4.57 -15.76 -17.37
N ILE A 140 4.00 -14.94 -18.27
CA ILE A 140 3.24 -13.73 -17.89
C ILE A 140 1.83 -13.80 -18.46
N GLN A 141 0.86 -13.53 -17.61
CA GLN A 141 -0.54 -13.28 -17.97
C GLN A 141 -0.78 -11.75 -17.92
N PHE A 142 -0.89 -11.13 -19.09
CA PHE A 142 -1.24 -9.72 -19.17
C PHE A 142 -2.74 -9.51 -19.14
N HIS A 143 -3.19 -8.63 -18.23
CA HIS A 143 -4.55 -8.12 -18.16
C HIS A 143 -4.56 -6.68 -18.69
N ARG A 144 -5.41 -6.41 -19.67
CA ARG A 144 -5.54 -5.05 -20.22
C ARG A 144 -6.61 -4.28 -19.46
N SER A 145 -6.20 -3.24 -18.76
CA SER A 145 -7.09 -2.33 -18.03
C SER A 145 -6.41 -1.00 -17.75
N SER A 146 -7.21 0.06 -17.59
CA SER A 146 -6.70 1.32 -17.04
C SER A 146 -6.19 1.12 -15.61
N LEU A 147 -5.16 1.85 -15.27
CA LEU A 147 -4.53 1.89 -13.95
C LEU A 147 -4.37 3.37 -13.56
N PRO A 148 -5.42 4.01 -13.02
CA PRO A 148 -5.31 5.34 -12.45
C PRO A 148 -4.27 5.38 -11.32
N PRO A 149 -3.64 6.54 -11.05
CA PRO A 149 -2.59 6.65 -10.03
C PRO A 149 -3.03 6.20 -8.62
N ASP A 150 -4.30 6.42 -8.27
CA ASP A 150 -4.88 6.00 -6.99
C ASP A 150 -5.22 4.49 -6.90
N GLU A 151 -5.04 3.74 -7.98
CA GLU A 151 -5.21 2.29 -8.02
C GLU A 151 -3.89 1.52 -8.09
N VAL A 152 -2.75 2.23 -8.05
CA VAL A 152 -1.40 1.65 -8.12
C VAL A 152 -0.53 2.25 -7.04
N THR A 153 0.27 1.42 -6.41
CA THR A 153 1.28 1.82 -5.43
C THR A 153 2.57 1.02 -5.64
N THR A 154 3.51 1.16 -4.74
CA THR A 154 4.75 0.38 -4.74
C THR A 154 4.88 -0.35 -3.41
N LYS A 155 5.08 -1.66 -3.45
CA LYS A 155 5.39 -2.49 -2.28
C LYS A 155 6.66 -3.26 -2.52
N ASP A 156 7.58 -3.19 -1.58
CA ASP A 156 8.92 -3.80 -1.67
C ASP A 156 9.64 -3.46 -2.99
N GLY A 157 9.49 -2.20 -3.48
CA GLY A 157 10.06 -1.72 -4.74
C GLY A 157 9.33 -2.18 -6.00
N ILE A 158 8.27 -2.99 -5.90
CA ILE A 158 7.51 -3.54 -7.03
C ILE A 158 6.24 -2.71 -7.24
N PRO A 159 6.00 -2.13 -8.44
CA PRO A 159 4.72 -1.55 -8.78
C PRO A 159 3.60 -2.59 -8.69
N VAL A 160 2.55 -2.31 -7.92
CA VAL A 160 1.48 -3.25 -7.60
C VAL A 160 0.15 -2.52 -7.50
N THR A 161 -0.94 -3.20 -7.84
CA THR A 161 -2.29 -2.66 -7.59
C THR A 161 -2.53 -2.49 -6.09
N THR A 162 -3.19 -1.40 -5.70
CA THR A 162 -3.64 -1.17 -4.31
C THR A 162 -4.46 -2.33 -3.80
N VAL A 163 -4.62 -2.47 -2.50
CA VAL A 163 -5.36 -3.60 -1.91
C VAL A 163 -6.80 -3.67 -2.42
N PRO A 164 -7.59 -2.57 -2.41
CA PRO A 164 -8.95 -2.60 -2.96
C PRO A 164 -8.97 -2.96 -4.44
N ARG A 165 -8.04 -2.41 -5.24
CA ARG A 165 -7.95 -2.74 -6.64
C ARG A 165 -7.55 -4.21 -6.86
N THR A 166 -6.64 -4.75 -6.06
CA THR A 166 -6.26 -6.17 -6.08
C THR A 166 -7.45 -7.07 -5.79
N LEU A 167 -8.24 -6.75 -4.76
CA LEU A 167 -9.45 -7.49 -4.39
C LEU A 167 -10.52 -7.41 -5.49
N PHE A 168 -10.67 -6.24 -6.12
CA PHE A 168 -11.56 -6.05 -7.24
C PHE A 168 -11.14 -6.89 -8.46
N ASP A 169 -9.86 -6.93 -8.78
CA ASP A 169 -9.32 -7.76 -9.85
C ASP A 169 -9.46 -9.27 -9.53
N LEU A 170 -9.26 -9.66 -8.28
CA LEU A 170 -9.47 -11.05 -7.81
C LEU A 170 -10.90 -11.53 -8.04
N ALA A 171 -11.89 -10.65 -7.97
CA ALA A 171 -13.29 -10.99 -8.22
C ALA A 171 -13.56 -11.53 -9.64
N THR A 172 -12.65 -11.27 -10.59
CA THR A 172 -12.73 -11.78 -11.96
C THR A 172 -12.19 -13.20 -12.11
N VAL A 173 -11.42 -13.69 -11.13
CA VAL A 173 -10.63 -14.92 -11.25
C VAL A 173 -10.84 -15.89 -10.07
N LEU A 174 -11.54 -15.46 -9.02
CA LEU A 174 -11.84 -16.27 -7.84
C LEU A 174 -13.33 -16.63 -7.79
N ARG A 175 -13.64 -17.74 -7.12
CA ARG A 175 -15.02 -18.09 -6.74
C ARG A 175 -15.43 -17.20 -5.54
N PRO A 176 -16.74 -16.93 -5.33
CA PRO A 176 -17.24 -16.05 -4.28
C PRO A 176 -16.64 -16.33 -2.89
N ARG A 177 -16.67 -17.58 -2.42
CA ARG A 177 -16.08 -17.97 -1.12
C ARG A 177 -14.57 -17.72 -1.02
N GLN A 178 -13.85 -17.75 -2.13
CA GLN A 178 -12.40 -17.47 -2.13
C GLN A 178 -12.14 -15.96 -2.09
N LEU A 179 -12.99 -15.17 -2.74
CA LEU A 179 -12.96 -13.71 -2.67
C LEU A 179 -13.29 -13.23 -1.26
N GLU A 180 -14.33 -13.79 -0.65
CA GLU A 180 -14.69 -13.52 0.74
C GLU A 180 -13.52 -13.78 1.71
N ARG A 181 -12.82 -14.91 1.56
CA ARG A 181 -11.62 -15.19 2.36
C ARG A 181 -10.49 -14.18 2.12
N ALA A 182 -10.30 -13.73 0.88
CA ALA A 182 -9.29 -12.74 0.56
C ALA A 182 -9.62 -11.37 1.18
N LEU A 183 -10.89 -10.99 1.17
CA LEU A 183 -11.40 -9.79 1.85
C LEU A 183 -11.17 -9.88 3.36
N ASN A 184 -11.56 -11.00 3.98
CA ASN A 184 -11.37 -11.22 5.41
C ASN A 184 -9.88 -11.20 5.82
N GLU A 185 -8.98 -11.74 4.98
CA GLU A 185 -7.55 -11.71 5.27
C GLU A 185 -6.96 -10.30 5.15
N ALA A 186 -7.45 -9.49 4.19
CA ALA A 186 -7.04 -8.09 4.08
C ALA A 186 -7.48 -7.28 5.31
N GLU A 187 -8.69 -7.56 5.83
CA GLU A 187 -9.22 -6.98 7.07
C GLU A 187 -8.37 -7.35 8.29
N ILE A 188 -8.13 -8.64 8.50
CA ILE A 188 -7.31 -9.15 9.62
C ILE A 188 -5.91 -8.52 9.63
N ARG A 189 -5.36 -8.24 8.45
CA ARG A 189 -4.04 -7.62 8.29
C ARG A 189 -4.06 -6.09 8.35
N HIS A 190 -5.22 -5.48 8.53
CA HIS A 190 -5.38 -4.03 8.55
C HIS A 190 -4.77 -3.34 7.32
N LEU A 191 -5.01 -3.93 6.13
CA LEU A 191 -4.50 -3.41 4.86
C LEU A 191 -5.48 -2.37 4.31
N TRP A 192 -5.39 -1.15 4.81
CA TRP A 192 -6.23 -0.02 4.44
C TRP A 192 -5.61 0.80 3.31
N ASP A 193 -6.47 1.45 2.53
CA ASP A 193 -6.07 2.33 1.43
C ASP A 193 -7.02 3.54 1.39
N GLU A 194 -6.58 4.64 0.73
CA GLU A 194 -7.43 5.82 0.54
C GLU A 194 -8.67 5.52 -0.29
N LEU A 195 -8.55 4.59 -1.25
CA LEU A 195 -9.62 4.13 -2.11
C LEU A 195 -10.25 2.86 -1.55
N SER A 196 -11.59 2.79 -1.51
CA SER A 196 -12.32 1.62 -1.03
C SER A 196 -12.91 0.75 -2.15
N LEU A 197 -13.33 -0.47 -1.81
CA LEU A 197 -14.11 -1.31 -2.74
C LEU A 197 -15.44 -0.67 -3.16
N PRO A 198 -16.23 -0.03 -2.27
CA PRO A 198 -17.39 0.76 -2.68
C PRO A 198 -17.06 1.88 -3.68
N ASP A 199 -15.91 2.56 -3.52
CA ASP A 199 -15.48 3.60 -4.48
C ASP A 199 -15.19 3.00 -5.85
N LEU A 200 -14.51 1.85 -5.89
CA LEU A 200 -14.27 1.12 -7.13
C LEU A 200 -15.57 0.63 -7.79
N LEU A 201 -16.57 0.18 -7.01
CA LEU A 201 -17.88 -0.19 -7.53
C LEU A 201 -18.64 1.01 -8.13
N ARG A 202 -18.54 2.20 -7.51
CA ARG A 202 -19.10 3.43 -8.07
C ARG A 202 -18.38 3.85 -9.35
N ARG A 203 -17.05 3.75 -9.37
CA ARG A 203 -16.22 4.07 -10.54
C ARG A 203 -16.43 3.09 -11.69
N TYR A 204 -16.62 1.81 -11.38
CA TYR A 204 -16.71 0.72 -12.36
C TYR A 204 -17.96 -0.15 -12.21
N PRO A 205 -19.18 0.39 -12.32
CA PRO A 205 -20.41 -0.34 -11.97
C PRO A 205 -20.68 -1.57 -12.86
N ARG A 206 -20.13 -1.58 -14.08
CA ARG A 206 -20.36 -2.62 -15.11
C ARG A 206 -19.09 -3.41 -15.48
N ARG A 207 -17.99 -3.20 -14.77
CA ARG A 207 -16.75 -3.91 -15.03
C ARG A 207 -16.86 -5.39 -14.61
N ALA A 208 -16.12 -6.26 -15.28
CA ALA A 208 -16.00 -7.65 -14.83
C ALA A 208 -15.57 -7.70 -13.36
N GLY A 209 -16.23 -8.54 -12.57
CA GLY A 209 -16.01 -8.63 -11.12
C GLY A 209 -16.95 -7.77 -10.26
N SER A 210 -17.55 -6.68 -10.79
CA SER A 210 -18.41 -5.77 -10.00
C SER A 210 -19.58 -6.48 -9.33
N CYS A 211 -20.24 -7.41 -10.02
CA CYS A 211 -21.34 -8.20 -9.44
C CYS A 211 -20.85 -9.09 -8.29
N ALA A 212 -19.69 -9.73 -8.44
CA ALA A 212 -19.15 -10.59 -7.41
C ALA A 212 -18.70 -9.79 -6.17
N VAL A 213 -18.04 -8.63 -6.36
CA VAL A 213 -17.68 -7.72 -5.27
C VAL A 213 -18.93 -7.24 -4.53
N ARG A 214 -19.96 -6.80 -5.27
CA ARG A 214 -21.20 -6.33 -4.67
C ARG A 214 -21.88 -7.42 -3.84
N ALA A 215 -22.02 -8.61 -4.41
CA ALA A 215 -22.65 -9.74 -3.71
C ALA A 215 -21.91 -10.12 -2.42
N VAL A 216 -20.57 -10.11 -2.44
CA VAL A 216 -19.78 -10.40 -1.25
C VAL A 216 -19.90 -9.29 -0.21
N LEU A 217 -19.89 -8.00 -0.61
CA LEU A 217 -20.09 -6.89 0.32
C LEU A 217 -21.51 -6.87 0.91
N GLU A 218 -22.54 -7.17 0.13
CA GLU A 218 -23.93 -7.29 0.59
C GLU A 218 -24.07 -8.43 1.60
N ALA A 219 -23.54 -9.62 1.29
CA ALA A 219 -23.54 -10.76 2.21
C ALA A 219 -22.77 -10.46 3.50
N TRP A 220 -21.65 -9.76 3.39
CA TRP A 220 -20.87 -9.34 4.54
C TRP A 220 -21.64 -8.35 5.42
N ASN A 221 -22.22 -7.32 4.83
CA ASN A 221 -23.02 -6.33 5.56
C ASN A 221 -24.25 -6.96 6.22
N ALA A 222 -24.90 -7.92 5.55
CA ALA A 222 -26.01 -8.68 6.14
C ALA A 222 -25.53 -9.55 7.32
N GLY A 223 -24.40 -10.23 7.16
CA GLY A 223 -23.76 -11.01 8.24
C GLY A 223 -23.29 -10.12 9.40
N ALA A 224 -22.73 -8.95 9.11
CA ALA A 224 -22.31 -8.00 10.13
C ALA A 224 -23.50 -7.48 10.96
N LYS A 225 -24.64 -7.19 10.34
CA LYS A 225 -25.87 -6.79 11.07
C LYS A 225 -26.38 -7.90 12.00
N THR A 226 -26.43 -9.13 11.53
CA THR A 226 -26.86 -10.28 12.33
C THR A 226 -25.90 -10.53 13.50
N ILE A 227 -24.58 -10.51 13.23
CA ILE A 227 -23.55 -10.68 14.26
C ILE A 227 -23.56 -9.52 15.27
N ARG A 228 -23.85 -8.30 14.84
CA ARG A 228 -23.98 -7.14 15.75
C ARG A 228 -25.15 -7.34 16.70
N SER A 229 -26.31 -7.74 16.20
CA SER A 229 -27.49 -8.01 17.03
C SER A 229 -27.25 -9.15 18.03
N ASP A 230 -26.58 -10.23 17.59
CA ASP A 230 -26.21 -11.35 18.46
C ASP A 230 -25.19 -10.92 19.52
N LEU A 231 -24.24 -10.07 19.15
CA LEU A 231 -23.20 -9.57 20.06
C LEU A 231 -23.77 -8.58 21.08
N GLU A 232 -24.74 -7.76 20.69
CA GLU A 232 -25.47 -6.87 21.59
C GLU A 232 -26.23 -7.68 22.66
N LEU A 233 -26.91 -8.75 22.25
CA LEU A 233 -27.60 -9.66 23.16
C LEU A 233 -26.61 -10.38 24.10
N GLU A 234 -25.54 -10.94 23.56
CA GLU A 234 -24.47 -11.60 24.33
C GLU A 234 -23.81 -10.66 25.33
N PHE A 235 -23.65 -9.39 24.96
CA PHE A 235 -23.13 -8.37 25.85
C PHE A 235 -24.08 -8.03 26.98
N LEU A 236 -25.40 -7.92 26.73
CA LEU A 236 -26.40 -7.72 27.78
C LEU A 236 -26.46 -8.88 28.75
N GLU A 237 -26.44 -10.13 28.25
CA GLU A 237 -26.37 -11.33 29.09
C GLU A 237 -25.12 -11.33 29.97
N PHE A 238 -23.99 -10.92 29.41
CA PHE A 238 -22.74 -10.76 30.16
C PHE A 238 -22.85 -9.67 31.24
N VAL A 239 -23.42 -8.50 30.91
CA VAL A 239 -23.61 -7.38 31.89
C VAL A 239 -24.48 -7.82 33.06
N ASP A 240 -25.58 -8.54 32.80
CA ASP A 240 -26.48 -9.08 33.82
C ASP A 240 -25.77 -10.14 34.69
N ALA A 241 -25.12 -11.11 34.08
CA ALA A 241 -24.35 -12.15 34.74
C ALA A 241 -23.20 -11.58 35.61
N ALA A 242 -22.60 -10.49 35.15
CA ALA A 242 -21.52 -9.79 35.87
C ALA A 242 -22.04 -8.89 37.02
N GLY A 243 -23.36 -8.71 37.13
CA GLY A 243 -23.96 -7.81 38.12
C GLY A 243 -23.58 -6.34 37.90
N LEU A 244 -23.40 -5.93 36.65
CA LEU A 244 -23.11 -4.55 36.28
C LEU A 244 -24.43 -3.78 36.06
N PRO A 245 -24.41 -2.43 36.19
CA PRO A 245 -25.58 -1.64 35.84
C PRO A 245 -25.99 -1.84 34.39
N GLU A 246 -27.29 -1.85 34.10
CA GLU A 246 -27.78 -1.97 32.73
C GLU A 246 -27.42 -0.74 31.90
N PRO A 247 -26.77 -0.90 30.72
CA PRO A 247 -26.45 0.21 29.84
C PRO A 247 -27.67 0.63 29.01
N LYS A 248 -27.66 1.86 28.51
CA LYS A 248 -28.55 2.23 27.42
C LYS A 248 -27.90 1.81 26.10
N LEU A 249 -28.65 1.03 25.29
CA LEU A 249 -28.18 0.58 23.97
C LEU A 249 -28.53 1.58 22.87
N ASN A 250 -27.75 1.57 21.80
CA ASN A 250 -27.99 2.30 20.55
C ASN A 250 -28.37 3.77 20.81
N ASP A 251 -27.59 4.46 21.62
CA ASP A 251 -27.86 5.84 22.03
C ASP A 251 -26.91 6.81 21.32
N ASP A 252 -27.35 8.07 21.18
CA ASP A 252 -26.50 9.13 20.61
C ASP A 252 -25.64 9.76 21.73
N VAL A 253 -24.33 9.84 21.49
CA VAL A 253 -23.36 10.49 22.36
C VAL A 253 -22.49 11.40 21.52
N GLU A 254 -22.54 12.71 21.78
CA GLU A 254 -21.80 13.73 21.04
C GLU A 254 -22.03 13.68 19.50
N GLY A 255 -23.24 13.28 19.09
CA GLY A 255 -23.59 13.13 17.66
C GLY A 255 -23.15 11.80 17.03
N PHE A 256 -22.70 10.86 17.85
CA PHE A 256 -22.34 9.50 17.40
C PHE A 256 -23.26 8.47 18.02
N GLU A 257 -23.82 7.59 17.18
CA GLU A 257 -24.51 6.39 17.66
C GLU A 257 -23.49 5.42 18.27
N VAL A 258 -23.72 5.01 19.55
CA VAL A 258 -22.87 4.09 20.30
C VAL A 258 -23.64 2.84 20.66
N ASP A 259 -22.98 1.67 20.71
CA ASP A 259 -23.67 0.39 20.94
C ASP A 259 -24.21 0.27 22.36
N ALA A 260 -23.43 0.72 23.36
CA ALA A 260 -23.89 0.77 24.76
C ALA A 260 -23.26 1.95 25.51
N VAL A 261 -24.02 2.57 26.43
CA VAL A 261 -23.53 3.71 27.19
C VAL A 261 -24.04 3.71 28.63
N TRP A 262 -23.15 4.04 29.57
CA TRP A 262 -23.46 4.45 30.94
C TRP A 262 -23.21 5.95 31.07
N ARG A 263 -24.28 6.73 30.94
CA ARG A 263 -24.19 8.20 30.88
C ARG A 263 -23.64 8.81 32.16
N ARG A 264 -24.03 8.27 33.31
CA ARG A 264 -23.60 8.75 34.62
C ARG A 264 -22.10 8.57 34.82
N GLU A 265 -21.58 7.44 34.43
CA GLU A 265 -20.19 7.04 34.54
C GLU A 265 -19.34 7.55 33.38
N ARG A 266 -19.99 8.09 32.32
CA ARG A 266 -19.37 8.54 31.08
C ARG A 266 -18.55 7.43 30.39
N VAL A 267 -19.08 6.21 30.40
CA VAL A 267 -18.49 5.07 29.73
C VAL A 267 -19.29 4.75 28.47
N VAL A 268 -18.60 4.60 27.36
CA VAL A 268 -19.15 4.19 26.09
C VAL A 268 -18.52 2.86 25.69
N VAL A 269 -19.36 1.91 25.27
CA VAL A 269 -18.90 0.63 24.72
C VAL A 269 -19.28 0.55 23.26
N GLU A 270 -18.29 0.23 22.45
CA GLU A 270 -18.42 -0.18 21.05
C GLU A 270 -18.25 -1.69 20.98
N LEU A 271 -19.26 -2.36 20.50
CA LEU A 271 -19.23 -3.81 20.29
C LEU A 271 -18.61 -4.08 18.93
N ASP A 272 -17.37 -4.54 18.92
CA ASP A 272 -16.62 -4.81 17.71
C ASP A 272 -17.15 -6.11 17.06
N SER A 273 -18.30 -5.98 16.40
CA SER A 273 -18.76 -6.92 15.39
C SER A 273 -17.95 -6.60 14.14
N ARG A 274 -17.31 -7.59 13.53
CA ARG A 274 -16.50 -7.51 12.31
C ARG A 274 -17.07 -6.55 11.26
N THR A 275 -17.00 -5.24 11.54
CA THR A 275 -17.45 -4.20 10.62
C THR A 275 -16.32 -3.91 9.65
N PHE A 276 -16.62 -3.91 8.38
CA PHE A 276 -15.65 -3.67 7.32
C PHE A 276 -15.22 -2.19 7.34
N HIS A 277 -14.08 -1.91 7.93
CA HIS A 277 -13.39 -0.63 7.78
C HIS A 277 -12.43 -0.71 6.60
N LEU A 278 -12.95 -0.79 5.39
CA LEU A 278 -12.15 -0.94 4.17
C LEU A 278 -11.51 0.37 3.68
N THR A 279 -11.54 1.45 4.47
CA THR A 279 -10.95 2.72 4.07
C THR A 279 -10.07 3.32 5.15
N ALA A 280 -8.95 3.92 4.75
CA ALA A 280 -8.18 4.79 5.63
C ALA A 280 -9.07 5.91 6.21
N ALA A 281 -10.03 6.42 5.42
CA ALA A 281 -10.99 7.43 5.87
C ALA A 281 -11.91 6.92 6.98
N ALA A 282 -12.43 5.69 6.89
CA ALA A 282 -13.24 5.09 7.95
C ALA A 282 -12.42 4.89 9.23
N PHE A 283 -11.17 4.46 9.10
CA PHE A 283 -10.25 4.30 10.22
C PHE A 283 -9.89 5.64 10.87
N GLU A 284 -9.67 6.70 10.09
CA GLU A 284 -9.43 8.05 10.61
C GLU A 284 -10.69 8.62 11.26
N GLN A 285 -11.88 8.37 10.70
CA GLN A 285 -13.16 8.75 11.32
C GLN A 285 -13.37 8.06 12.67
N ASP A 286 -13.05 6.77 12.78
CA ASP A 286 -13.11 6.04 14.05
C ASP A 286 -12.17 6.64 15.10
N ARG A 287 -10.94 6.98 14.72
CA ARG A 287 -10.00 7.65 15.60
C ARG A 287 -10.44 9.06 15.98
N GLU A 288 -10.99 9.81 15.03
CA GLU A 288 -11.53 11.13 15.30
C GLU A 288 -12.71 11.05 16.24
N ARG A 289 -13.61 10.08 16.06
CA ARG A 289 -14.71 9.78 16.97
C ARG A 289 -14.21 9.49 18.38
N ASP A 290 -13.27 8.53 18.53
CA ASP A 290 -12.67 8.20 19.83
C ASP A 290 -12.05 9.44 20.48
N ARG A 291 -11.35 10.27 19.71
CA ARG A 291 -10.75 11.53 20.18
C ARG A 291 -11.80 12.55 20.65
N ILE A 292 -12.89 12.71 19.90
CA ILE A 292 -13.98 13.63 20.25
C ILE A 292 -14.66 13.16 21.55
N LEU A 293 -14.98 11.88 21.65
CA LEU A 293 -15.57 11.29 22.86
C LEU A 293 -14.65 11.49 24.06
N GLN A 294 -13.35 11.21 23.93
CA GLN A 294 -12.37 11.42 25.01
C GLN A 294 -12.24 12.89 25.39
N ALA A 295 -12.20 13.81 24.43
CA ALA A 295 -12.13 15.25 24.68
C ALA A 295 -13.38 15.77 25.41
N ALA A 296 -14.54 15.17 25.14
CA ALA A 296 -15.79 15.44 25.85
C ALA A 296 -15.88 14.75 27.25
N GLY A 297 -14.84 14.04 27.67
CA GLY A 297 -14.75 13.39 28.98
C GLY A 297 -15.39 11.99 29.00
N TRP A 298 -15.71 11.41 27.86
CA TRP A 298 -16.17 10.03 27.77
C TRP A 298 -14.99 9.05 27.79
N ARG A 299 -15.25 7.83 28.22
CA ARG A 299 -14.30 6.70 28.23
C ARG A 299 -14.77 5.64 27.24
N PRO A 300 -14.39 5.76 25.94
CA PRO A 300 -14.74 4.76 24.95
C PRO A 300 -13.89 3.52 25.15
N ILE A 301 -14.54 2.35 25.11
CA ILE A 301 -13.90 1.04 25.10
C ILE A 301 -14.48 0.18 24.00
N ARG A 302 -13.66 -0.69 23.43
CA ARG A 302 -14.08 -1.64 22.41
C ARG A 302 -14.11 -3.04 22.99
N VAL A 303 -15.23 -3.73 22.80
CA VAL A 303 -15.44 -5.10 23.27
C VAL A 303 -15.66 -6.02 22.09
N THR A 304 -14.78 -6.98 21.96
CA THR A 304 -14.87 -8.00 20.88
C THR A 304 -15.62 -9.25 21.36
N SER A 305 -16.23 -9.99 20.44
CA SER A 305 -16.84 -11.28 20.75
C SER A 305 -15.85 -12.28 21.37
N LYS A 306 -14.56 -12.16 21.02
CA LYS A 306 -13.50 -12.98 21.62
C LYS A 306 -13.30 -12.68 23.10
N GLN A 307 -13.34 -11.41 23.50
CA GLN A 307 -13.22 -11.02 24.91
C GLN A 307 -14.41 -11.48 25.72
N LEU A 308 -15.64 -11.33 25.18
CA LEU A 308 -16.84 -11.82 25.85
C LEU A 308 -16.80 -13.33 26.08
N ARG A 309 -16.37 -14.12 25.08
CA ARG A 309 -16.41 -15.60 25.16
C ARG A 309 -15.21 -16.23 25.83
N HIS A 310 -14.03 -15.64 25.73
CA HIS A 310 -12.77 -16.25 26.16
C HIS A 310 -12.02 -15.54 27.28
N ALA A 311 -12.46 -14.32 27.66
CA ALA A 311 -11.86 -13.57 28.74
C ALA A 311 -12.90 -12.72 29.52
N PRO A 312 -14.08 -13.31 29.89
CA PRO A 312 -15.15 -12.56 30.55
C PRO A 312 -14.73 -11.97 31.88
N ASP A 313 -13.95 -12.69 32.69
CA ASP A 313 -13.49 -12.23 34.00
C ASP A 313 -12.65 -10.95 33.93
N ARG A 314 -11.76 -10.88 32.93
CA ARG A 314 -10.93 -9.70 32.70
C ARG A 314 -11.79 -8.51 32.25
N LEU A 315 -12.68 -8.73 31.31
CA LEU A 315 -13.62 -7.71 30.84
C LEU A 315 -14.52 -7.20 31.98
N GLN A 316 -14.98 -8.10 32.84
CA GLN A 316 -15.78 -7.76 34.02
C GLN A 316 -14.96 -6.86 34.98
N ALA A 317 -13.70 -7.19 35.25
CA ALA A 317 -12.83 -6.39 36.09
C ALA A 317 -12.63 -4.98 35.52
N ASP A 318 -12.36 -4.88 34.21
CA ASP A 318 -12.16 -3.63 33.49
C ASP A 318 -13.43 -2.75 33.57
N LEU A 319 -14.61 -3.32 33.30
CA LEU A 319 -15.89 -2.60 33.37
C LEU A 319 -16.26 -2.20 34.79
N ARG A 320 -16.05 -3.06 35.80
CA ARG A 320 -16.25 -2.70 37.19
C ARG A 320 -15.40 -1.52 37.61
N TRP A 321 -14.13 -1.52 37.22
CA TRP A 321 -13.23 -0.40 37.50
C TRP A 321 -13.71 0.90 36.86
N LEU A 322 -14.24 0.81 35.64
CA LEU A 322 -14.76 1.97 34.92
C LEU A 322 -16.10 2.49 35.50
N LEU A 323 -16.98 1.61 35.92
CA LEU A 323 -18.33 1.94 36.37
C LEU A 323 -18.41 2.26 37.86
N CYS A 324 -17.51 1.70 38.69
CA CYS A 324 -17.51 1.88 40.14
C CYS A 324 -16.13 2.31 40.64
N PRO A 325 -15.62 3.51 40.28
CA PRO A 325 -14.28 3.94 40.67
C PRO A 325 -14.06 4.16 42.17
N ALA A 326 -15.11 4.17 42.98
CA ALA A 326 -15.04 4.50 44.42
C ALA A 326 -14.80 3.29 45.33
N THR A 327 -14.77 2.03 44.85
CA THR A 327 -14.71 0.85 45.72
C THR A 327 -13.29 0.30 45.91
N LEU A 328 -12.27 0.91 45.30
CA LEU A 328 -10.86 0.48 45.39
C LEU A 328 -9.95 1.41 46.19
N ALA A 329 -10.53 2.40 46.91
CA ALA A 329 -9.80 3.32 47.80
C ALA A 329 -10.13 3.08 49.28
N ALA A 330 -10.43 1.83 49.67
CA ALA A 330 -10.58 1.43 51.08
C ALA A 330 -9.61 0.30 51.42
#